data_c9e33cdb6a48a0db56aa2411e2a988a1
#
_entry.id   c9e33cdb6a48a0db56aa2411e2a988a1
#
_cell.length_a   1.000
_cell.length_b   1.000
_cell.length_c   1.000
_cell.angle_alpha   90.00
_cell.angle_beta   90.00
_cell.angle_gamma   90.00
#
_symmetry.space_group_name_H-M   'P 1'
#
loop_
_entity.id
_entity.type
_entity.pdbx_description
1 polymer ?
#
loop_
_entity_poly.entity_id
_entity_poly.type
_entity_poly.pdbx_seq_one_letter_code
_entity_poly.pdbx_strand_id
1 'polypeptide(L)'
;RNSVIGLWLSPKSVREVSRTVAPNMAWWLPPVIWPDEEELWKRIINEAIRNGARHFVCNEPWQAVFFKGREVDLVAGPFCNAANAFTLASFAKLGFSAAFVSPELTKEDFLALPKTSPLPLGIVLAGFWPMGIGRHDPLGIKPNEVFQSPKGEGFWTRRYGQNTWIYPAWPLDITVHRPELEAAGYSFFARMEENPPKSMPAATRPGLFNWEGDLL
;
A
#
# COMPACT_ATOMS: atom_id res chain seq x y z
N ARG A 1 12.19 -14.53 -11.64
CA ARG A 1 11.24 -14.28 -10.52
C ARG A 1 9.88 -14.00 -11.12
N ASN A 2 8.85 -14.73 -10.72
CA ASN A 2 7.48 -14.50 -11.20
C ASN A 2 6.97 -13.19 -10.59
N SER A 3 6.53 -12.27 -11.44
CA SER A 3 5.84 -11.07 -10.98
C SER A 3 4.38 -11.41 -10.67
N VAL A 4 3.89 -11.00 -9.50
CA VAL A 4 2.49 -11.10 -9.11
C VAL A 4 1.82 -9.74 -9.32
N ILE A 5 0.68 -9.72 -9.97
CA ILE A 5 -0.10 -8.50 -10.15
C ILE A 5 -0.88 -8.24 -8.87
N GLY A 6 -0.66 -7.05 -8.28
CA GLY A 6 -1.48 -6.51 -7.20
C GLY A 6 -2.64 -5.70 -7.76
N LEU A 7 -3.84 -5.90 -7.23
CA LEU A 7 -5.01 -5.14 -7.65
C LEU A 7 -5.80 -4.65 -6.43
N TRP A 8 -6.14 -3.37 -6.43
CA TRP A 8 -7.05 -2.82 -5.42
C TRP A 8 -8.40 -3.52 -5.48
N LEU A 9 -8.79 -4.10 -4.35
CA LEU A 9 -10.09 -4.75 -4.20
C LEU A 9 -11.20 -3.71 -4.30
N SER A 10 -12.17 -3.96 -5.15
CA SER A 10 -13.34 -3.12 -5.36
C SER A 10 -14.49 -3.94 -5.93
N PRO A 11 -15.75 -3.45 -5.88
CA PRO A 11 -16.85 -4.11 -6.56
C PRO A 11 -16.63 -4.31 -8.06
N LYS A 12 -15.86 -3.42 -8.68
CA LYS A 12 -15.50 -3.49 -10.11
C LYS A 12 -14.48 -4.59 -10.35
N SER A 13 -13.33 -4.55 -9.65
CA SER A 13 -12.24 -5.50 -9.85
C SER A 13 -12.66 -6.96 -9.60
N VAL A 14 -13.50 -7.21 -8.59
CA VAL A 14 -14.01 -8.56 -8.29
C VAL A 14 -14.89 -9.13 -9.42
N ARG A 15 -15.62 -8.27 -10.14
CA ARG A 15 -16.45 -8.69 -11.27
C ARG A 15 -15.68 -8.85 -12.58
N GLU A 16 -14.65 -8.04 -12.80
CA GLU A 16 -13.88 -8.01 -14.05
C GLU A 16 -12.77 -9.08 -14.09
N VAL A 17 -12.24 -9.49 -12.95
CA VAL A 17 -11.18 -10.52 -12.89
C VAL A 17 -11.80 -11.91 -12.99
N SER A 18 -11.32 -12.69 -13.96
CA SER A 18 -11.78 -14.06 -14.16
C SER A 18 -11.36 -14.97 -13.00
N ARG A 19 -12.16 -16.03 -12.75
CA ARG A 19 -11.88 -17.03 -11.72
C ARG A 19 -10.58 -17.82 -11.93
N THR A 20 -10.07 -17.87 -13.17
CA THR A 20 -8.81 -18.53 -13.50
C THR A 20 -7.60 -17.67 -13.13
N VAL A 21 -7.75 -16.35 -13.08
CA VAL A 21 -6.69 -15.39 -12.76
C VAL A 21 -6.69 -15.00 -11.28
N ALA A 22 -7.86 -14.90 -10.67
CA ALA A 22 -8.04 -14.44 -9.29
C ALA A 22 -7.15 -15.13 -8.24
N PRO A 23 -6.86 -16.47 -8.32
CA PRO A 23 -5.98 -17.15 -7.36
C PRO A 23 -4.52 -16.69 -7.41
N ASN A 24 -4.07 -16.14 -8.54
CA ASN A 24 -2.68 -15.76 -8.78
C ASN A 24 -2.42 -14.26 -8.56
N MET A 25 -3.44 -13.53 -8.09
CA MET A 25 -3.36 -12.09 -7.84
C MET A 25 -3.22 -11.80 -6.36
N ALA A 26 -2.54 -10.70 -6.03
CA ALA A 26 -2.55 -10.11 -4.69
C ALA A 26 -3.68 -9.06 -4.62
N TRP A 27 -4.69 -9.31 -3.80
CA TRP A 27 -5.86 -8.45 -3.64
C TRP A 27 -5.64 -7.46 -2.50
N TRP A 28 -5.50 -6.19 -2.84
CA TRP A 28 -5.20 -5.13 -1.87
C TRP A 28 -6.48 -4.49 -1.33
N LEU A 29 -6.68 -4.55 -0.02
CA LEU A 29 -7.76 -3.82 0.64
C LEU A 29 -7.39 -2.33 0.72
N PRO A 30 -8.38 -1.42 0.66
CA PRO A 30 -8.10 0.00 0.87
C PRO A 30 -7.58 0.24 2.29
N PRO A 31 -6.69 1.22 2.48
CA PRO A 31 -6.15 1.54 3.81
C PRO A 31 -7.18 2.15 4.75
N VAL A 32 -8.29 2.67 4.23
CA VAL A 32 -9.37 3.22 5.05
C VAL A 32 -10.70 2.60 4.62
N ILE A 33 -11.35 1.92 5.56
CA ILE A 33 -12.73 1.43 5.44
C ILE A 33 -13.54 2.09 6.56
N TRP A 34 -14.59 2.84 6.18
CA TRP A 34 -15.43 3.52 7.15
C TRP A 34 -16.42 2.55 7.80
N PRO A 35 -16.90 2.80 9.03
CA PRO A 35 -17.84 1.91 9.70
C PRO A 35 -19.12 1.62 8.90
N ASP A 36 -19.61 2.59 8.17
CA ASP A 36 -20.78 2.46 7.29
C ASP A 36 -20.51 1.62 6.02
N GLU A 37 -19.25 1.32 5.72
CA GLU A 37 -18.83 0.50 4.59
C GLU A 37 -18.50 -0.95 4.98
N GLU A 38 -18.37 -1.30 6.26
CA GLU A 38 -17.89 -2.63 6.68
C GLU A 38 -18.68 -3.79 6.10
N GLU A 39 -20.02 -3.71 6.09
CA GLU A 39 -20.87 -4.76 5.53
C GLU A 39 -20.74 -4.86 4.00
N LEU A 40 -20.47 -3.77 3.33
CA LEU A 40 -20.16 -3.79 1.89
C LEU A 40 -18.83 -4.52 1.66
N TRP A 41 -17.79 -4.21 2.43
CA TRP A 41 -16.47 -4.83 2.30
C TRP A 41 -16.50 -6.32 2.64
N LYS A 42 -17.25 -6.75 3.65
CA LYS A 42 -17.48 -8.18 3.94
C LYS A 42 -18.06 -8.92 2.73
N ARG A 43 -19.03 -8.31 2.04
CA ARG A 43 -19.63 -8.91 0.82
C ARG A 43 -18.62 -8.99 -0.33
N ILE A 44 -17.87 -7.92 -0.58
CA ILE A 44 -16.85 -7.85 -1.65
C ILE A 44 -15.77 -8.91 -1.42
N ILE A 45 -15.24 -9.01 -0.20
CA ILE A 45 -14.23 -10.01 0.18
C ILE A 45 -14.77 -11.43 0.01
N ASN A 46 -16.00 -11.70 0.47
CA ASN A 46 -16.62 -13.00 0.30
C ASN A 46 -16.81 -13.37 -1.18
N GLU A 47 -17.15 -12.41 -2.02
CA GLU A 47 -17.26 -12.60 -3.47
C GLU A 47 -15.90 -12.89 -4.10
N ALA A 48 -14.86 -12.14 -3.74
CA ALA A 48 -13.48 -12.38 -4.19
C ALA A 48 -13.01 -13.81 -3.83
N ILE A 49 -13.22 -14.25 -2.58
CA ILE A 49 -12.86 -15.61 -2.13
C ILE A 49 -13.64 -16.67 -2.93
N ARG A 50 -14.93 -16.49 -3.15
CA ARG A 50 -15.75 -17.40 -3.98
C ARG A 50 -15.28 -17.47 -5.44
N ASN A 51 -14.72 -16.36 -5.95
CA ASN A 51 -14.11 -16.28 -7.28
C ASN A 51 -12.68 -16.85 -7.32
N GLY A 52 -12.16 -17.36 -6.20
CA GLY A 52 -10.87 -18.03 -6.14
C GLY A 52 -9.72 -17.21 -5.57
N ALA A 53 -9.96 -15.95 -5.15
CA ALA A 53 -8.91 -15.14 -4.48
C ALA A 53 -8.37 -15.85 -3.23
N ARG A 54 -7.04 -15.84 -3.08
CA ARG A 54 -6.33 -16.51 -1.97
C ARG A 54 -5.31 -15.62 -1.28
N HIS A 55 -4.76 -14.61 -1.94
CA HIS A 55 -3.70 -13.76 -1.41
C HIS A 55 -4.25 -12.34 -1.22
N PHE A 56 -4.28 -11.87 0.03
CA PHE A 56 -4.82 -10.56 0.38
C PHE A 56 -3.77 -9.71 1.08
N VAL A 57 -3.69 -8.44 0.68
CA VAL A 57 -2.89 -7.42 1.34
C VAL A 57 -3.81 -6.52 2.14
N CYS A 58 -3.74 -6.62 3.46
CA CYS A 58 -4.50 -5.80 4.39
C CYS A 58 -3.71 -4.54 4.73
N ASN A 59 -4.27 -3.37 4.48
CA ASN A 59 -3.60 -2.10 4.73
C ASN A 59 -3.96 -1.47 6.09
N GLU A 60 -4.77 -2.17 6.89
CA GLU A 60 -5.03 -1.93 8.31
C GLU A 60 -5.03 -3.28 9.05
N PRO A 61 -4.39 -3.41 10.23
CA PRO A 61 -4.26 -4.69 10.92
C PRO A 61 -5.60 -5.33 11.30
N TRP A 62 -6.61 -4.52 11.63
CA TRP A 62 -7.95 -5.00 12.01
C TRP A 62 -8.69 -5.70 10.86
N GLN A 63 -8.31 -5.42 9.60
CA GLN A 63 -8.92 -6.07 8.42
C GLN A 63 -8.72 -7.59 8.42
N ALA A 64 -7.75 -8.12 9.18
CA ALA A 64 -7.57 -9.56 9.37
C ALA A 64 -8.83 -10.24 9.92
N VAL A 65 -9.70 -9.51 10.63
CA VAL A 65 -10.98 -10.03 11.15
C VAL A 65 -11.91 -10.52 10.03
N PHE A 66 -11.87 -9.91 8.84
CA PHE A 66 -12.66 -10.34 7.69
C PHE A 66 -12.32 -11.75 7.20
N PHE A 67 -11.14 -12.24 7.54
CA PHE A 67 -10.59 -13.50 7.05
C PHE A 67 -10.56 -14.61 8.11
N LYS A 68 -11.07 -14.36 9.30
CA LYS A 68 -11.09 -15.35 10.39
C LYS A 68 -11.77 -16.65 9.95
N GLY A 69 -11.05 -17.78 10.08
CA GLY A 69 -11.56 -19.11 9.67
C GLY A 69 -11.58 -19.34 8.15
N ARG A 70 -10.84 -18.54 7.37
CA ARG A 70 -10.69 -18.69 5.92
C ARG A 70 -9.30 -19.21 5.57
N GLU A 71 -9.21 -20.06 4.56
CA GLU A 71 -7.93 -20.55 4.01
C GLU A 71 -7.42 -19.56 2.96
N VAL A 72 -6.79 -18.49 3.43
CA VAL A 72 -6.19 -17.42 2.61
C VAL A 72 -4.88 -16.97 3.22
N ASP A 73 -3.98 -16.45 2.39
CA ASP A 73 -2.74 -15.82 2.82
C ASP A 73 -2.96 -14.33 3.04
N LEU A 74 -2.54 -13.86 4.21
CA LEU A 74 -2.63 -12.45 4.58
C LEU A 74 -1.24 -11.82 4.65
N VAL A 75 -1.07 -10.72 3.94
CA VAL A 75 0.12 -9.87 4.01
C VAL A 75 -0.27 -8.53 4.62
N ALA A 76 0.44 -8.07 5.64
CA ALA A 76 0.27 -6.71 6.14
C ALA A 76 0.81 -5.72 5.10
N GLY A 77 -0.03 -4.84 4.61
CA GLY A 77 0.31 -3.86 3.59
C GLY A 77 1.12 -2.67 4.13
N PRO A 78 1.68 -1.86 3.24
CA PRO A 78 2.57 -0.76 3.65
C PRO A 78 1.86 0.34 4.46
N PHE A 79 0.55 0.48 4.33
CA PHE A 79 -0.23 1.42 5.14
C PHE A 79 -0.46 0.96 6.58
N CYS A 80 -0.16 -0.31 6.92
CA CYS A 80 -0.10 -0.75 8.31
C CYS A 80 1.05 -0.11 9.10
N ASN A 81 1.90 0.64 8.44
CA ASN A 81 2.99 1.43 9.01
C ASN A 81 3.92 0.62 9.93
N ALA A 82 4.32 -0.59 9.48
CA ALA A 82 5.22 -1.46 10.22
C ALA A 82 6.62 -0.86 10.27
N ALA A 83 7.04 -0.39 11.45
CA ALA A 83 8.31 0.30 11.64
C ALA A 83 9.26 -0.39 12.65
N ASN A 84 8.84 -1.48 13.29
CA ASN A 84 9.66 -2.16 14.29
C ASN A 84 9.25 -3.62 14.48
N ALA A 85 10.15 -4.41 15.12
CA ALA A 85 9.95 -5.83 15.34
C ALA A 85 8.76 -6.18 16.24
N PHE A 86 8.35 -5.31 17.17
CA PHE A 86 7.19 -5.55 18.03
C PHE A 86 5.88 -5.48 17.25
N THR A 87 5.76 -4.51 16.35
CA THR A 87 4.63 -4.42 15.42
C THR A 87 4.56 -5.67 14.54
N LEU A 88 5.69 -6.11 13.98
CA LEU A 88 5.76 -7.31 13.13
C LEU A 88 5.42 -8.59 13.92
N ALA A 89 5.85 -8.70 15.17
CA ALA A 89 5.46 -9.81 16.05
C ALA A 89 3.96 -9.80 16.35
N SER A 90 3.35 -8.62 16.46
CA SER A 90 1.90 -8.50 16.63
C SER A 90 1.16 -8.92 15.36
N PHE A 91 1.65 -8.57 14.19
CA PHE A 91 1.09 -9.02 12.90
C PHE A 91 1.15 -10.54 12.75
N ALA A 92 2.27 -11.16 13.12
CA ALA A 92 2.38 -12.63 13.12
C ALA A 92 1.30 -13.27 14.01
N LYS A 93 1.04 -12.71 15.20
CA LYS A 93 -0.03 -13.19 16.10
C LYS A 93 -1.43 -12.99 15.53
N LEU A 94 -1.64 -11.97 14.69
CA LEU A 94 -2.91 -11.73 13.99
C LEU A 94 -3.10 -12.64 12.76
N GLY A 95 -2.11 -13.48 12.42
CA GLY A 95 -2.18 -14.44 11.32
C GLY A 95 -1.63 -13.93 10.00
N PHE A 96 -0.91 -12.80 9.98
CA PHE A 96 -0.20 -12.38 8.78
C PHE A 96 1.01 -13.28 8.53
N SER A 97 1.20 -13.69 7.27
CA SER A 97 2.32 -14.54 6.83
C SER A 97 3.53 -13.76 6.35
N ALA A 98 3.36 -12.48 6.04
CA ALA A 98 4.39 -11.55 5.60
C ALA A 98 3.95 -10.11 5.87
N ALA A 99 4.85 -9.15 5.75
CA ALA A 99 4.53 -7.74 5.94
C ALA A 99 5.34 -6.83 4.99
N PHE A 100 4.70 -5.81 4.46
CA PHE A 100 5.39 -4.63 3.96
C PHE A 100 5.77 -3.73 5.13
N VAL A 101 6.97 -3.17 5.08
CA VAL A 101 7.38 -2.15 6.04
C VAL A 101 6.93 -0.76 5.59
N SER A 102 6.87 0.19 6.54
CA SER A 102 6.59 1.59 6.23
C SER A 102 7.61 2.15 5.23
N PRO A 103 7.17 2.83 4.16
CA PRO A 103 8.09 3.51 3.25
C PRO A 103 8.73 4.77 3.86
N GLU A 104 8.33 5.16 5.07
CA GLU A 104 8.81 6.36 5.77
C GLU A 104 10.02 6.10 6.68
N LEU A 105 10.53 4.86 6.71
CA LEU A 105 11.71 4.49 7.49
C LEU A 105 12.97 5.15 6.94
N THR A 106 13.95 5.39 7.83
CA THR A 106 15.30 5.76 7.43
C THR A 106 16.04 4.58 6.80
N LYS A 107 17.11 4.84 6.06
CA LYS A 107 17.96 3.80 5.49
C LYS A 107 18.43 2.80 6.55
N GLU A 108 18.90 3.30 7.70
CA GLU A 108 19.42 2.48 8.80
C GLU A 108 18.34 1.51 9.32
N ASP A 109 17.12 2.01 9.50
CA ASP A 109 15.98 1.21 9.98
C ASP A 109 15.59 0.16 8.94
N PHE A 110 15.54 0.52 7.66
CA PHE A 110 15.31 -0.46 6.59
C PHE A 110 16.32 -1.60 6.64
N LEU A 111 17.60 -1.31 6.76
CA LEU A 111 18.66 -2.33 6.74
C LEU A 111 18.73 -3.14 8.04
N ALA A 112 18.24 -2.60 9.15
CA ALA A 112 18.25 -3.27 10.44
C ALA A 112 17.04 -4.20 10.66
N LEU A 113 15.87 -3.78 10.21
CA LEU A 113 14.59 -4.41 10.54
C LEU A 113 14.48 -5.90 10.14
N PRO A 114 14.95 -6.35 8.96
CA PRO A 114 14.87 -7.76 8.59
C PRO A 114 15.58 -8.72 9.55
N LYS A 115 16.62 -8.27 10.25
CA LYS A 115 17.40 -9.09 11.18
C LYS A 115 16.59 -9.48 12.43
N THR A 116 15.55 -8.71 12.77
CA THR A 116 14.76 -8.89 13.99
C THR A 116 13.31 -9.24 13.69
N SER A 117 12.93 -9.28 12.42
CA SER A 117 11.55 -9.57 12.00
C SER A 117 11.22 -11.06 12.12
N PRO A 118 10.09 -11.42 12.75
CA PRO A 118 9.57 -12.78 12.72
C PRO A 118 8.87 -13.15 11.40
N LEU A 119 8.68 -12.17 10.50
CA LEU A 119 7.98 -12.33 9.24
C LEU A 119 8.89 -12.01 8.05
N PRO A 120 8.70 -12.66 6.89
CA PRO A 120 9.26 -12.19 5.64
C PRO A 120 8.82 -10.75 5.36
N LEU A 121 9.77 -9.90 4.94
CA LEU A 121 9.51 -8.48 4.71
C LEU A 121 9.54 -8.12 3.24
N GLY A 122 8.66 -7.19 2.88
CA GLY A 122 8.60 -6.51 1.61
C GLY A 122 8.68 -5.00 1.74
N ILE A 123 8.95 -4.33 0.63
CA ILE A 123 9.04 -2.89 0.56
C ILE A 123 8.44 -2.36 -0.75
N VAL A 124 7.85 -1.17 -0.70
CA VAL A 124 7.46 -0.41 -1.90
C VAL A 124 8.71 0.29 -2.42
N LEU A 125 9.18 -0.08 -3.61
CA LEU A 125 10.38 0.49 -4.22
C LEU A 125 10.11 1.73 -5.05
N ALA A 126 8.92 1.81 -5.65
CA ALA A 126 8.63 2.91 -6.58
C ALA A 126 7.13 3.13 -6.75
N GLY A 127 6.78 4.31 -7.22
CA GLY A 127 5.44 4.72 -7.59
C GLY A 127 4.91 5.89 -6.78
N PHE A 128 3.70 6.35 -7.10
CA PHE A 128 3.10 7.44 -6.35
C PHE A 128 2.60 6.95 -4.99
N TRP A 129 3.24 7.44 -3.92
CA TRP A 129 2.83 7.17 -2.56
C TRP A 129 1.96 8.32 -2.04
N PRO A 130 0.74 8.05 -1.52
CA PRO A 130 -0.14 9.11 -1.03
C PRO A 130 0.41 9.71 0.26
N MET A 131 0.37 11.03 0.34
CA MET A 131 0.73 11.80 1.55
C MET A 131 -0.44 11.93 2.52
N GLY A 132 -1.66 11.67 2.06
CA GLY A 132 -2.85 11.72 2.89
C GLY A 132 -4.05 11.05 2.24
N ILE A 133 -4.92 10.51 3.10
CA ILE A 133 -6.18 9.88 2.69
C ILE A 133 -7.27 10.38 3.64
N GLY A 134 -8.35 10.93 3.10
CA GLY A 134 -9.44 11.48 3.88
C GLY A 134 -10.79 11.29 3.23
N ARG A 135 -11.87 11.41 4.01
CA ARG A 135 -13.26 11.31 3.52
C ARG A 135 -13.72 12.57 2.80
N HIS A 136 -13.17 13.70 3.20
CA HIS A 136 -13.52 15.01 2.62
C HIS A 136 -12.47 15.48 1.64
N ASP A 137 -12.90 16.19 0.61
CA ASP A 137 -11.98 16.84 -0.31
C ASP A 137 -11.28 18.00 0.41
N PRO A 138 -9.95 18.03 0.44
CA PRO A 138 -9.22 19.08 1.13
C PRO A 138 -9.44 20.43 0.44
N LEU A 139 -9.78 21.46 1.21
CA LEU A 139 -9.89 22.85 0.74
C LEU A 139 -10.76 23.06 -0.51
N GLY A 140 -11.75 22.17 -0.75
CA GLY A 140 -12.61 22.26 -1.93
C GLY A 140 -11.93 21.85 -3.26
N ILE A 141 -10.76 21.21 -3.20
CA ILE A 141 -10.03 20.70 -4.35
C ILE A 141 -10.76 19.50 -4.91
N LYS A 142 -11.10 19.55 -6.21
CA LYS A 142 -11.81 18.45 -6.87
C LYS A 142 -10.89 17.28 -7.20
N PRO A 143 -11.42 16.04 -7.31
CA PRO A 143 -10.67 14.90 -7.77
C PRO A 143 -9.96 15.16 -9.10
N ASN A 144 -8.73 14.69 -9.22
CA ASN A 144 -7.82 14.91 -10.37
C ASN A 144 -7.36 16.37 -10.59
N GLU A 145 -7.65 17.27 -9.68
CA GLU A 145 -7.06 18.61 -9.71
C GLU A 145 -5.63 18.59 -9.15
N VAL A 146 -4.81 19.44 -9.77
CA VAL A 146 -3.45 19.76 -9.31
C VAL A 146 -3.51 21.03 -8.48
N PHE A 147 -2.83 21.03 -7.35
CA PHE A 147 -2.70 22.22 -6.49
C PHE A 147 -1.26 22.33 -5.98
N GLN A 148 -0.93 23.48 -5.43
CA GLN A 148 0.39 23.73 -4.86
C GLN A 148 0.32 24.01 -3.37
N SER A 149 1.32 23.56 -2.63
CA SER A 149 1.53 23.97 -1.24
C SER A 149 1.96 25.44 -1.18
N PRO A 150 1.90 26.08 0.01
CA PRO A 150 2.47 27.43 0.19
C PRO A 150 3.97 27.54 -0.17
N LYS A 151 4.69 26.42 -0.22
CA LYS A 151 6.09 26.32 -0.65
C LYS A 151 6.26 26.11 -2.15
N GLY A 152 5.17 26.10 -2.94
CA GLY A 152 5.19 25.88 -4.39
C GLY A 152 5.31 24.42 -4.82
N GLU A 153 5.25 23.46 -3.90
CA GLU A 153 5.30 22.03 -4.24
C GLU A 153 3.98 21.59 -4.84
N GLY A 154 4.04 20.81 -5.92
CA GLY A 154 2.87 20.30 -6.59
C GLY A 154 2.28 19.05 -5.91
N PHE A 155 0.95 19.00 -5.88
CA PHE A 155 0.17 17.84 -5.42
C PHE A 155 -1.01 17.64 -6.34
N TRP A 156 -1.61 16.44 -6.27
CA TRP A 156 -2.84 16.13 -6.97
C TRP A 156 -3.70 15.18 -6.16
N THR A 157 -5.00 15.15 -6.45
CA THR A 157 -5.96 14.31 -5.74
C THR A 157 -6.57 13.24 -6.63
N ARG A 158 -6.97 12.14 -6.03
CA ARG A 158 -7.78 11.11 -6.67
C ARG A 158 -8.84 10.57 -5.71
N ARG A 159 -10.03 10.31 -6.25
CA ARG A 159 -11.14 9.73 -5.49
C ARG A 159 -11.23 8.23 -5.72
N TYR A 160 -11.20 7.47 -4.61
CA TYR A 160 -11.47 6.04 -4.58
C TYR A 160 -12.57 5.75 -3.57
N GLY A 161 -13.77 5.36 -4.05
CA GLY A 161 -14.95 5.20 -3.19
C GLY A 161 -15.27 6.49 -2.44
N GLN A 162 -15.32 6.43 -1.12
CA GLN A 162 -15.54 7.59 -0.26
C GLN A 162 -14.26 8.36 0.09
N ASN A 163 -13.09 7.84 -0.29
CA ASN A 163 -11.80 8.42 0.11
C ASN A 163 -11.19 9.28 -0.99
N THR A 164 -10.72 10.47 -0.62
CA THR A 164 -9.87 11.33 -1.44
C THR A 164 -8.43 11.11 -1.04
N TRP A 165 -7.61 10.71 -2.00
CA TRP A 165 -6.20 10.47 -1.86
C TRP A 165 -5.42 11.66 -2.38
N ILE A 166 -4.41 12.09 -1.64
CA ILE A 166 -3.54 13.22 -2.00
C ILE A 166 -2.16 12.65 -2.30
N TYR A 167 -1.68 12.92 -3.49
CA TYR A 167 -0.38 12.48 -3.97
C TYR A 167 0.55 13.68 -4.22
N PRO A 168 1.85 13.56 -3.93
CA PRO A 168 2.84 14.54 -4.35
C PRO A 168 3.10 14.44 -5.84
N ALA A 169 3.63 15.50 -6.43
CA ALA A 169 4.05 15.49 -7.84
C ALA A 169 5.32 14.65 -8.11
N TRP A 170 6.01 14.21 -7.06
CA TRP A 170 7.19 13.32 -7.14
C TRP A 170 6.83 11.90 -6.70
N PRO A 171 7.09 10.89 -7.52
CA PRO A 171 6.93 9.50 -7.11
C PRO A 171 8.04 9.09 -6.14
N LEU A 172 7.76 8.12 -5.28
CA LEU A 172 8.79 7.36 -4.59
C LEU A 172 9.62 6.61 -5.63
N ASP A 173 10.94 6.64 -5.52
CA ASP A 173 11.84 5.77 -6.29
C ASP A 173 13.14 5.50 -5.52
N ILE A 174 13.20 4.34 -4.89
CA ILE A 174 14.39 3.79 -4.24
C ILE A 174 14.87 2.50 -4.93
N THR A 175 14.53 2.33 -6.21
CA THR A 175 14.86 1.11 -6.96
C THR A 175 16.36 0.87 -7.07
N VAL A 176 17.17 1.92 -7.06
CA VAL A 176 18.64 1.85 -7.08
C VAL A 176 19.18 1.10 -5.84
N HIS A 177 18.47 1.15 -4.72
CA HIS A 177 18.87 0.50 -3.45
C HIS A 177 18.36 -0.94 -3.32
N ARG A 178 17.66 -1.47 -4.31
CA ARG A 178 17.12 -2.84 -4.29
C ARG A 178 18.19 -3.91 -3.98
N PRO A 179 19.41 -3.90 -4.56
CA PRO A 179 20.42 -4.91 -4.21
C PRO A 179 20.83 -4.87 -2.73
N GLU A 180 20.93 -3.68 -2.14
CA GLU A 180 21.26 -3.48 -0.73
C GLU A 180 20.11 -3.99 0.16
N LEU A 181 18.87 -3.75 -0.21
CA LEU A 181 17.67 -4.24 0.49
C LEU A 181 17.55 -5.77 0.41
N GLU A 182 17.81 -6.37 -0.76
CA GLU A 182 17.84 -7.83 -0.92
C GLU A 182 18.92 -8.46 -0.02
N ALA A 183 20.10 -7.84 0.04
CA ALA A 183 21.19 -8.29 0.93
C ALA A 183 20.84 -8.14 2.41
N ALA A 184 20.05 -7.15 2.79
CA ALA A 184 19.56 -6.97 4.15
C ALA A 184 18.51 -8.01 4.57
N GLY A 185 17.82 -8.67 3.62
CA GLY A 185 16.87 -9.74 3.89
C GLY A 185 15.43 -9.49 3.40
N TYR A 186 15.19 -8.43 2.63
CA TYR A 186 13.89 -8.24 1.98
C TYR A 186 13.65 -9.28 0.89
N SER A 187 12.48 -9.88 0.87
CA SER A 187 12.16 -11.02 0.00
C SER A 187 11.19 -10.70 -1.12
N PHE A 188 10.42 -9.61 -1.02
CA PHE A 188 9.50 -9.17 -2.06
C PHE A 188 9.42 -7.65 -2.16
N PHE A 189 9.04 -7.17 -3.35
CA PHE A 189 9.08 -5.75 -3.68
C PHE A 189 7.83 -5.38 -4.46
N ALA A 190 7.28 -4.19 -4.20
CA ALA A 190 6.14 -3.66 -4.92
C ALA A 190 6.49 -2.37 -5.67
N ARG A 191 5.78 -2.15 -6.75
CA ARG A 191 5.68 -0.86 -7.44
C ARG A 191 4.21 -0.44 -7.41
N MET A 192 3.94 0.77 -6.95
CA MET A 192 2.59 1.35 -6.93
C MET A 192 2.35 2.10 -8.24
N GLU A 193 1.43 1.60 -9.05
CA GLU A 193 1.11 2.23 -10.34
C GLU A 193 -0.12 3.12 -10.19
N GLU A 194 0.08 4.41 -10.43
CA GLU A 194 -0.94 5.43 -10.51
C GLU A 194 -0.72 6.31 -11.75
N ASN A 195 -1.80 6.72 -12.36
CA ASN A 195 -1.75 7.61 -13.53
C ASN A 195 -2.00 9.06 -13.09
N PRO A 196 -0.96 9.89 -12.96
CA PRO A 196 -1.14 11.28 -12.58
C PRO A 196 -1.91 12.07 -13.64
N PRO A 197 -2.54 13.21 -13.26
CA PRO A 197 -3.14 14.13 -14.21
C PRO A 197 -2.12 14.62 -15.24
N LYS A 198 -2.56 14.86 -16.49
CA LYS A 198 -1.68 15.39 -17.55
C LYS A 198 -1.10 16.78 -17.24
N SER A 199 -1.80 17.55 -16.41
CA SER A 199 -1.40 18.89 -15.96
C SER A 199 -0.45 18.89 -14.76
N MET A 200 0.06 17.72 -14.33
CA MET A 200 0.93 17.63 -13.18
C MET A 200 2.23 18.41 -13.41
N PRO A 201 2.66 19.26 -12.44
CA PRO A 201 3.91 19.97 -12.56
C PRO A 201 5.11 19.01 -12.48
N ALA A 202 6.28 19.46 -12.92
CA ALA A 202 7.52 18.72 -12.75
C ALA A 202 7.80 18.48 -11.25
N ALA A 203 8.43 17.34 -10.95
CA ALA A 203 8.88 17.03 -9.60
C ALA A 203 9.90 18.09 -9.14
N THR A 204 9.71 18.58 -7.92
CA THR A 204 10.57 19.61 -7.31
C THR A 204 11.66 19.03 -6.41
N ARG A 205 11.58 17.74 -6.09
CA ARG A 205 12.56 17.00 -5.28
C ARG A 205 12.66 15.53 -5.67
N PRO A 206 13.75 14.83 -5.32
CA PRO A 206 13.86 13.39 -5.54
C PRO A 206 12.81 12.62 -4.72
N GLY A 207 12.43 11.46 -5.23
CA GLY A 207 11.44 10.57 -4.60
C GLY A 207 12.03 9.61 -3.56
N LEU A 208 13.04 10.04 -2.81
CA LEU A 208 13.74 9.18 -1.85
C LEU A 208 13.01 9.02 -0.50
N PHE A 209 11.94 9.79 -0.30
CA PHE A 209 11.26 9.89 0.98
C PHE A 209 12.25 10.14 2.13
N ASN A 210 12.23 9.29 3.18
CA ASN A 210 13.12 9.44 4.32
C ASN A 210 14.43 8.62 4.20
N TRP A 211 14.73 8.09 3.01
CA TRP A 211 15.91 7.25 2.81
C TRP A 211 17.22 7.93 3.25
N GLU A 212 17.38 9.21 2.96
CA GLU A 212 18.56 9.99 3.34
C GLU A 212 18.43 10.67 4.71
N GLY A 213 17.32 10.53 5.39
CA GLY A 213 17.07 11.13 6.71
C GLY A 213 16.80 12.65 6.67
N ASP A 214 16.69 13.25 5.49
CA ASP A 214 16.59 14.70 5.30
C ASP A 214 15.15 15.26 5.37
N LEU A 215 14.18 14.42 5.69
CA LEU A 215 12.76 14.84 5.79
C LEU A 215 12.37 15.46 7.14
N LEU A 216 13.30 15.55 8.08
CA LEU A 216 13.07 16.14 9.41
C LEU A 216 13.56 17.57 9.49
#